data_54d87cb24393bf7240bb0f778e834580
#
_entry.id   54d87cb24393bf7240bb0f778e834580
#
_cell.length_a   1.000
_cell.length_b   1.000
_cell.length_c   1.000
_cell.angle_alpha   90.00
_cell.angle_beta   90.00
_cell.angle_gamma   90.00
#
_symmetry.space_group_name_H-M   'P 1'
#
loop_
_entity.id
_entity.type
_entity.pdbx_description
1 polymer ?
#
loop_
_entity_poly.entity_id
_entity_poly.type
_entity_poly.pdbx_seq_one_letter_code
_entity_poly.pdbx_strand_id
1 'polypeptide(L)'
;MLLFLDANVLFTASISPDGTSRALVRLSAEGACRLAASPFAIDEAQRDIAVKREGSLAALDAMLAYVDLVADAHPALSTWAGRYVAAKDAPILAAAVGARADVLVTGDRRHFGYLFGRAVHGTRIEPPRDGLRPVLDQVP
;
A
#
# COMPACT_ATOMS: atom_id res chain seq x y z
N MET A 1 11.85 -1.97 -7.98
CA MET A 1 11.27 -1.19 -6.86
C MET A 1 10.03 -1.92 -6.34
N LEU A 2 9.98 -2.13 -5.04
CA LEU A 2 8.85 -2.76 -4.36
C LEU A 2 8.06 -1.71 -3.57
N LEU A 3 6.77 -1.56 -3.88
CA LEU A 3 5.87 -0.66 -3.20
C LEU A 3 4.84 -1.48 -2.41
N PHE A 4 4.77 -1.24 -1.10
CA PHE A 4 3.74 -1.85 -0.24
C PHE A 4 2.52 -0.94 -0.21
N LEU A 5 1.34 -1.50 -0.43
CA LEU A 5 0.09 -0.75 -0.50
C LEU A 5 -0.71 -0.87 0.79
N ASP A 6 -1.04 0.28 1.38
CA ASP A 6 -2.00 0.35 2.48
C ASP A 6 -3.42 0.04 1.97
N ALA A 7 -4.30 -0.34 2.87
CA ALA A 7 -5.69 -0.69 2.55
C ALA A 7 -6.44 0.42 1.82
N ASN A 8 -6.25 1.68 2.20
CA ASN A 8 -6.90 2.81 1.53
C ASN A 8 -6.47 2.97 0.07
N VAL A 9 -5.24 2.59 -0.27
CA VAL A 9 -4.73 2.62 -1.65
C VAL A 9 -5.39 1.52 -2.47
N LEU A 10 -5.51 0.32 -1.93
CA LEU A 10 -6.25 -0.79 -2.55
C LEU A 10 -7.72 -0.41 -2.77
N PHE A 11 -8.35 0.19 -1.77
CA PHE A 11 -9.72 0.68 -1.85
C PHE A 11 -9.87 1.69 -2.99
N THR A 12 -9.05 2.74 -3.00
CA THR A 12 -9.13 3.80 -4.01
C THR A 12 -8.85 3.27 -5.41
N ALA A 13 -7.86 2.38 -5.56
CA ALA A 13 -7.57 1.75 -6.85
C ALA A 13 -8.78 0.95 -7.37
N SER A 14 -9.55 0.32 -6.49
CA SER A 14 -10.70 -0.50 -6.87
C SER A 14 -11.88 0.34 -7.36
N ILE A 15 -12.08 1.53 -6.79
CA ILE A 15 -13.26 2.36 -7.08
C ILE A 15 -12.99 3.48 -8.09
N SER A 16 -11.71 3.80 -8.36
CA SER A 16 -11.33 4.93 -9.24
C SER A 16 -10.42 4.44 -10.37
N PRO A 17 -10.99 3.95 -11.48
CA PRO A 17 -10.20 3.36 -12.57
C PRO A 17 -9.16 4.31 -13.18
N ASP A 18 -9.42 5.62 -13.16
CA ASP A 18 -8.54 6.62 -13.77
C ASP A 18 -7.64 7.33 -12.73
N GLY A 19 -7.68 6.89 -11.48
CA GLY A 19 -6.93 7.49 -10.40
C GLY A 19 -5.47 7.06 -10.34
N THR A 20 -4.70 7.77 -9.53
CA THR A 20 -3.26 7.51 -9.33
C THR A 20 -3.00 6.11 -8.74
N SER A 21 -3.83 5.67 -7.79
CA SER A 21 -3.68 4.35 -7.19
C SER A 21 -3.84 3.23 -8.23
N ARG A 22 -4.81 3.34 -9.13
CA ARG A 22 -5.00 2.36 -10.22
C ARG A 22 -3.83 2.42 -11.22
N ALA A 23 -3.24 3.60 -11.44
CA ALA A 23 -2.07 3.73 -12.31
C ALA A 23 -0.88 2.89 -11.81
N LEU A 24 -0.68 2.80 -10.49
CA LEU A 24 0.34 1.92 -9.91
C LEU A 24 0.10 0.45 -10.29
N VAL A 25 -1.15 0.01 -10.25
CA VAL A 25 -1.51 -1.37 -10.63
C VAL A 25 -1.22 -1.61 -12.11
N ARG A 26 -1.56 -0.67 -12.97
CA ARG A 26 -1.26 -0.79 -14.41
C ARG A 26 0.24 -0.87 -14.67
N LEU A 27 1.03 -0.04 -14.02
CA LEU A 27 2.48 -0.06 -14.16
C LEU A 27 3.09 -1.37 -13.65
N SER A 28 2.55 -1.92 -12.58
CA SER A 28 2.97 -3.24 -12.09
C SER A 28 2.63 -4.34 -13.10
N ALA A 29 1.46 -4.30 -13.71
CA ALA A 29 1.07 -5.26 -14.74
C ALA A 29 1.99 -5.18 -15.98
N GLU A 30 2.55 -4.02 -16.25
CA GLU A 30 3.53 -3.79 -17.33
C GLU A 30 4.97 -4.11 -16.92
N GLY A 31 5.20 -4.52 -15.67
CA GLY A 31 6.52 -4.86 -15.17
C GLY A 31 7.38 -3.67 -14.72
N ALA A 32 6.82 -2.47 -14.62
CA ALA A 32 7.56 -1.27 -14.25
C ALA A 32 7.90 -1.20 -12.75
N CYS A 33 7.14 -1.90 -11.92
CA CYS A 33 7.38 -2.00 -10.48
C CYS A 33 6.76 -3.30 -9.95
N ARG A 34 7.03 -3.60 -8.68
CA ARG A 34 6.36 -4.67 -7.94
C ARG A 34 5.51 -4.06 -6.85
N LEU A 35 4.30 -4.57 -6.68
CA LEU A 35 3.41 -4.19 -5.60
C LEU A 35 3.31 -5.32 -4.59
N ALA A 36 3.16 -4.98 -3.32
CA ALA A 36 2.93 -5.94 -2.25
C ALA A 36 1.84 -5.44 -1.30
N ALA A 37 1.15 -6.36 -0.68
CA ALA A 37 0.22 -6.08 0.40
C ALA A 37 0.17 -7.27 1.35
N SER A 38 -0.18 -7.02 2.61
CA SER A 38 -0.33 -8.05 3.63
C SER A 38 -1.79 -8.51 3.73
N PRO A 39 -2.05 -9.70 4.31
CA PRO A 39 -3.41 -10.12 4.63
C PRO A 39 -4.18 -9.07 5.42
N PHE A 40 -3.55 -8.43 6.40
CA PHE A 40 -4.17 -7.37 7.19
C PHE A 40 -4.69 -6.22 6.30
N ALA A 41 -3.86 -5.73 5.39
CA ALA A 41 -4.25 -4.65 4.47
C ALA A 41 -5.35 -5.09 3.50
N ILE A 42 -5.24 -6.28 2.95
CA ILE A 42 -6.23 -6.82 2.01
C ILE A 42 -7.57 -7.03 2.68
N ASP A 43 -7.59 -7.61 3.88
CA ASP A 43 -8.84 -7.84 4.64
C ASP A 43 -9.54 -6.51 4.97
N GLU A 44 -8.79 -5.49 5.37
CA GLU A 44 -9.35 -4.16 5.63
C GLU A 44 -9.96 -3.56 4.37
N ALA A 45 -9.25 -3.63 3.24
CA ALA A 45 -9.75 -3.14 1.96
C ALA A 45 -11.03 -3.88 1.54
N GLN A 46 -11.06 -5.20 1.66
CA GLN A 46 -12.23 -6.01 1.33
C GLN A 46 -13.44 -5.63 2.17
N ARG A 47 -13.26 -5.46 3.48
CA ARG A 47 -14.34 -5.05 4.37
C ARG A 47 -14.88 -3.67 4.01
N ASP A 48 -14.00 -2.71 3.76
CA ASP A 48 -14.40 -1.35 3.41
C ASP A 48 -15.14 -1.30 2.08
N ILE A 49 -14.68 -2.04 1.08
CA ILE A 49 -15.33 -2.12 -0.23
C ILE A 49 -16.70 -2.79 -0.11
N ALA A 50 -16.80 -3.88 0.64
CA ALA A 50 -18.06 -4.59 0.84
C ALA A 50 -19.13 -3.70 1.46
N VAL A 51 -18.74 -2.80 2.36
CA VAL A 51 -19.67 -1.88 3.04
C VAL A 51 -19.98 -0.66 2.17
N LYS A 52 -18.98 -0.06 1.54
CA LYS A 52 -19.11 1.25 0.88
C LYS A 52 -19.32 1.16 -0.63
N ARG A 53 -18.79 0.13 -1.28
CA ARG A 53 -18.75 -0.01 -2.74
C ARG A 53 -18.74 -1.47 -3.16
N GLU A 54 -19.75 -2.23 -2.74
CA GLU A 54 -19.83 -3.69 -2.97
C GLU A 54 -19.58 -4.07 -4.45
N GLY A 55 -20.08 -3.29 -5.39
CA GLY A 55 -19.86 -3.51 -6.82
C GLY A 55 -18.41 -3.46 -7.28
N SER A 56 -17.49 -2.96 -6.43
CA SER A 56 -16.07 -2.86 -6.73
C SER A 56 -15.23 -4.04 -6.20
N LEU A 57 -15.84 -5.03 -5.54
CA LEU A 57 -15.12 -6.22 -5.05
C LEU A 57 -14.45 -7.00 -6.18
N ALA A 58 -15.13 -7.14 -7.32
CA ALA A 58 -14.54 -7.82 -8.48
C ALA A 58 -13.30 -7.10 -9.02
N ALA A 59 -13.29 -5.76 -8.97
CA ALA A 59 -12.12 -4.97 -9.37
C ALA A 59 -10.94 -5.22 -8.42
N LEU A 60 -11.18 -5.27 -7.12
CA LEU A 60 -10.14 -5.60 -6.15
C LEU A 60 -9.55 -6.98 -6.43
N ASP A 61 -10.40 -8.00 -6.60
CA ASP A 61 -9.95 -9.36 -6.87
C ASP A 61 -9.06 -9.42 -8.12
N ALA A 62 -9.47 -8.74 -9.19
CA ALA A 62 -8.71 -8.69 -10.43
C ALA A 62 -7.34 -8.02 -10.23
N MET A 63 -7.28 -6.94 -9.44
CA MET A 63 -6.04 -6.23 -9.17
C MET A 63 -5.07 -7.03 -8.32
N LEU A 64 -5.55 -7.86 -7.41
CA LEU A 64 -4.72 -8.67 -6.53
C LEU A 64 -3.85 -9.66 -7.30
N ALA A 65 -4.19 -9.99 -8.55
CA ALA A 65 -3.32 -10.80 -9.43
C ALA A 65 -1.96 -10.13 -9.69
N TYR A 66 -1.87 -8.81 -9.56
CA TYR A 66 -0.65 -8.03 -9.78
C TYR A 66 -0.01 -7.55 -8.47
N VAL A 67 -0.46 -8.06 -7.33
CA VAL A 67 0.04 -7.68 -6.01
C VAL A 67 0.61 -8.92 -5.34
N ASP A 68 1.87 -8.84 -4.93
CA ASP A 68 2.51 -9.92 -4.19
C ASP A 68 1.95 -9.95 -2.76
N LEU A 69 1.49 -11.11 -2.32
CA LEU A 69 1.06 -11.29 -0.93
C LEU A 69 2.31 -11.47 -0.07
N VAL A 70 2.51 -10.58 0.90
CA VAL A 70 3.56 -10.70 1.92
C VAL A 70 2.92 -10.98 3.27
N ALA A 71 3.62 -11.74 4.11
CA ALA A 71 3.10 -12.10 5.42
C ALA A 71 2.89 -10.86 6.31
N ASP A 72 1.89 -10.92 7.19
CA ASP A 72 1.79 -9.97 8.30
C ASP A 72 3.06 -10.06 9.13
N ALA A 73 3.49 -8.91 9.66
CA ALA A 73 4.69 -8.85 10.47
C ALA A 73 4.52 -9.59 11.79
N HIS A 74 5.64 -10.09 12.31
CA HIS A 74 5.66 -10.61 13.67
C HIS A 74 5.15 -9.56 14.67
N PRO A 75 4.37 -9.92 15.70
CA PRO A 75 3.85 -8.98 16.68
C PRO A 75 4.88 -8.04 17.31
N ALA A 76 6.11 -8.52 17.52
CA ALA A 76 7.20 -7.69 18.03
C ALA A 76 7.56 -6.54 17.09
N LEU A 77 7.50 -6.77 15.78
CA LEU A 77 7.77 -5.72 14.79
C LEU A 77 6.62 -4.70 14.76
N SER A 78 5.37 -5.15 14.92
CA SER A 78 4.22 -4.24 15.04
C SER A 78 4.33 -3.37 16.30
N THR A 79 4.76 -3.95 17.43
CA THR A 79 5.01 -3.19 18.66
C THR A 79 6.07 -2.12 18.44
N TRP A 80 7.16 -2.47 17.77
CA TRP A 80 8.20 -1.52 17.41
C TRP A 80 7.67 -0.41 16.50
N ALA A 81 6.88 -0.76 15.48
CA ALA A 81 6.28 0.21 14.56
C ALA A 81 5.34 1.20 15.27
N GLY A 82 4.75 0.79 16.38
CA GLY A 82 3.92 1.64 17.24
C GLY A 82 4.65 2.86 17.83
N ARG A 83 5.97 2.91 17.72
CA ARG A 83 6.77 4.10 18.09
C ARG A 83 6.64 5.22 17.06
N TYR A 84 6.26 4.90 15.84
CA TYR A 84 6.19 5.83 14.70
C TYR A 84 4.76 6.20 14.34
N VAL A 85 3.83 5.28 14.50
CA VAL A 85 2.43 5.45 14.10
C VAL A 85 1.49 4.92 15.19
N ALA A 86 0.20 5.25 15.09
CA ALA A 86 -0.82 4.73 16.00
C ALA A 86 -0.86 3.20 15.96
N ALA A 87 -1.26 2.58 17.08
CA ALA A 87 -1.30 1.12 17.21
C ALA A 87 -2.10 0.43 16.10
N LYS A 88 -3.18 1.03 15.65
CA LYS A 88 -4.03 0.48 14.57
C LYS A 88 -3.32 0.46 13.22
N ASP A 89 -2.36 1.36 13.00
CA ASP A 89 -1.60 1.49 11.75
C ASP A 89 -0.25 0.76 11.81
N ALA A 90 0.18 0.37 12.99
CA ALA A 90 1.45 -0.30 13.21
C ALA A 90 1.61 -1.60 12.40
N PRO A 91 0.58 -2.46 12.26
CA PRO A 91 0.71 -3.66 11.44
C PRO A 91 1.05 -3.37 9.97
N ILE A 92 0.55 -2.28 9.42
CA ILE A 92 0.83 -1.87 8.04
C ILE A 92 2.29 -1.45 7.89
N LEU A 93 2.77 -0.54 8.74
CA LEU A 93 4.17 -0.10 8.70
C LEU A 93 5.11 -1.27 8.94
N ALA A 94 4.81 -2.11 9.91
CA ALA A 94 5.62 -3.27 10.25
C ALA A 94 5.71 -4.27 9.07
N ALA A 95 4.60 -4.54 8.39
CA ALA A 95 4.60 -5.43 7.24
C ALA A 95 5.43 -4.87 6.08
N ALA A 96 5.32 -3.57 5.81
CA ALA A 96 6.09 -2.91 4.76
C ALA A 96 7.60 -2.97 5.05
N VAL A 97 8.00 -2.67 6.28
CA VAL A 97 9.41 -2.73 6.72
C VAL A 97 9.91 -4.18 6.70
N GLY A 98 9.11 -5.13 7.20
CA GLY A 98 9.46 -6.55 7.21
C GLY A 98 9.63 -7.14 5.82
N ALA A 99 8.87 -6.67 4.85
CA ALA A 99 8.99 -7.05 3.44
C ALA A 99 10.12 -6.32 2.72
N ARG A 100 10.81 -5.40 3.39
CA ARG A 100 11.86 -4.55 2.81
C ARG A 100 11.35 -3.76 1.60
N ALA A 101 10.13 -3.25 1.71
CA ALA A 101 9.58 -2.40 0.67
C ALA A 101 10.39 -1.11 0.53
N ASP A 102 10.57 -0.65 -0.70
CA ASP A 102 11.21 0.64 -0.95
C ASP A 102 10.29 1.77 -0.53
N VAL A 103 8.99 1.60 -0.73
CA VAL A 103 7.98 2.61 -0.41
C VAL A 103 6.77 1.95 0.22
N LEU A 104 6.26 2.55 1.30
CA LEU A 104 4.91 2.32 1.81
C LEU A 104 4.02 3.41 1.21
N VAL A 105 3.07 3.01 0.39
CA VAL A 105 2.12 3.93 -0.26
C VAL A 105 0.84 3.98 0.56
N THR A 106 0.48 5.16 1.03
CA THR A 106 -0.73 5.38 1.83
C THR A 106 -1.36 6.74 1.51
N GLY A 107 -2.68 6.77 1.42
CA GLY A 107 -3.44 8.02 1.28
C GLY A 107 -3.85 8.64 2.61
N ASP A 108 -3.49 8.03 3.72
CA ASP A 108 -3.90 8.46 5.06
C ASP A 108 -3.01 9.60 5.58
N ARG A 109 -3.37 10.83 5.24
CA ARG A 109 -2.66 12.03 5.68
C ARG A 109 -2.74 12.25 7.18
N ARG A 110 -3.85 11.84 7.79
CA ARG A 110 -4.09 12.06 9.22
C ARG A 110 -3.13 11.24 10.08
N HIS A 111 -2.87 9.98 9.70
CA HIS A 111 -2.08 9.06 10.51
C HIS A 111 -0.64 8.89 10.02
N PHE A 112 -0.39 9.12 8.73
CA PHE A 112 0.94 8.97 8.13
C PHE A 112 1.54 10.26 7.59
N GLY A 113 0.75 11.36 7.50
CA GLY A 113 1.17 12.57 6.80
C GLY A 113 2.49 13.18 7.32
N TYR A 114 2.75 13.09 8.61
CA TYR A 114 4.00 13.62 9.18
C TYR A 114 5.25 12.79 8.79
N LEU A 115 5.05 11.60 8.25
CA LEU A 115 6.13 10.73 7.76
C LEU A 115 6.32 10.82 6.24
N PHE A 116 5.44 11.52 5.52
CA PHE A 116 5.57 11.64 4.06
C PHE A 116 6.94 12.21 3.68
N GLY A 117 7.60 11.53 2.73
CA GLY A 117 8.95 11.86 2.28
C GLY A 117 10.06 11.35 3.19
N ARG A 118 9.72 10.71 4.30
CA ARG A 118 10.69 10.17 5.26
C ARG A 118 10.80 8.67 5.12
N ALA A 119 11.97 8.13 5.47
CA ALA A 119 12.20 6.69 5.49
C ALA A 119 12.22 6.17 6.93
N VAL A 120 11.56 5.04 7.16
CA VAL A 120 11.61 4.28 8.41
C VAL A 120 12.27 2.95 8.09
N HIS A 121 13.45 2.70 8.61
CA HIS A 121 14.25 1.50 8.31
C HIS A 121 14.36 1.19 6.80
N GLY A 122 14.62 2.22 6.01
CA GLY A 122 14.80 2.07 4.58
C GLY A 122 13.52 2.05 3.75
N THR A 123 12.35 2.05 4.38
CA THR A 123 11.06 2.16 3.69
C THR A 123 10.58 3.61 3.73
N ARG A 124 10.47 4.24 2.57
CA ARG A 124 9.91 5.60 2.46
C ARG A 124 8.40 5.53 2.57
N ILE A 125 7.82 6.56 3.16
CA ILE A 125 6.36 6.67 3.29
C ILE A 125 5.90 7.80 2.36
N GLU A 126 5.02 7.47 1.41
CA GLU A 126 4.59 8.40 0.37
C GLU A 126 3.09 8.25 0.08
N PRO A 127 2.40 9.35 -0.25
CA PRO A 127 1.07 9.24 -0.85
C PRO A 127 1.17 8.67 -2.27
N PRO A 128 0.05 8.17 -2.85
CA PRO A 128 0.07 7.50 -4.16
C PRO A 128 0.74 8.31 -5.27
N ARG A 129 0.50 9.62 -5.29
CA ARG A 129 1.08 10.51 -6.30
C ARG A 129 2.61 10.51 -6.24
N ASP A 130 3.17 10.62 -5.05
CA ASP A 130 4.62 10.67 -4.85
C ASP A 130 5.25 9.30 -4.96
N GLY A 131 4.52 8.23 -4.60
CA GLY A 131 4.95 6.85 -4.84
C GLY A 131 5.00 6.49 -6.33
N LEU A 132 4.10 7.06 -7.12
CA LEU A 132 4.05 6.85 -8.57
C LEU A 132 5.24 7.50 -9.30
N ARG A 133 5.67 8.67 -8.86
CA ARG A 133 6.69 9.47 -9.56
C ARG A 133 7.99 8.72 -9.81
N PRO A 134 8.65 8.09 -8.83
CA PRO A 134 9.89 7.37 -9.10
C PRO A 134 9.71 6.17 -10.02
N VAL A 135 8.51 5.57 -10.06
CA VAL A 135 8.20 4.47 -11.00
C VAL A 135 8.17 5.02 -12.42
N LEU A 136 7.50 6.15 -12.65
CA LEU A 136 7.46 6.79 -13.95
C LEU A 136 8.84 7.24 -14.44
N ASP A 137 9.69 7.71 -13.53
CA ASP A 137 11.06 8.15 -13.87
C ASP A 137 11.94 7.01 -14.36
N GLN A 138 11.60 5.75 -14.05
CA GLN A 138 12.34 4.57 -14.51
C GLN A 138 11.81 3.99 -15.83
N VAL A 139 10.67 4.46 -16.31
CA VAL A 139 10.11 4.01 -17.59
C VAL A 139 10.77 4.79 -18.72
N PRO A 140 11.33 4.07 -19.72
CA PRO A 140 11.99 4.72 -20.87
C PRO A 140 11.03 5.58 -21.70
#